data_4b6403cd705f4f3be4a92b5b51bfdfdc
#
_entry.id   4b6403cd705f4f3be4a92b5b51bfdfdc
#
_cell.length_a   1.000
_cell.length_b   1.000
_cell.length_c   1.000
_cell.angle_alpha   90.00
_cell.angle_beta   90.00
_cell.angle_gamma   90.00
#
_symmetry.space_group_name_H-M   'P 1'
#
loop_
_entity.id
_entity.type
_entity.pdbx_description
1 polymer ?
#
loop_
_entity_poly.entity_id
_entity_poly.type
_entity_poly.pdbx_seq_one_letter_code
_entity_poly.pdbx_strand_id
1 'polypeptide(L)'
;MEVDALPRVDEHATVVAAGVDEVWRALTETLDRTYSRSGAARYARLVGCADRAVAGPRPLAVGSAFPGFRVVGAVPGGELVLRGSHRFSAYAFVFRLDELAPGRTRLRAETRAVFPGPAGAAYRLLVIGSGGHAAGVRRLLAGIRRRAE
;
A
#
# COMPACT_ATOMS: atom_id res chain seq x y z
N MET A 1 -7.09 14.58 6.07
CA MET A 1 -6.25 15.18 5.01
C MET A 1 -6.46 14.40 3.73
N GLU A 2 -6.71 15.09 2.63
CA GLU A 2 -6.85 14.47 1.32
C GLU A 2 -5.54 13.81 0.88
N VAL A 3 -5.64 12.67 0.19
CA VAL A 3 -4.46 11.92 -0.27
C VAL A 3 -3.58 12.78 -1.17
N ASP A 4 -4.18 13.55 -2.07
CA ASP A 4 -3.44 14.42 -3.01
C ASP A 4 -2.71 15.56 -2.30
N ALA A 5 -3.10 15.91 -1.08
CA ALA A 5 -2.41 16.92 -0.27
C ALA A 5 -1.16 16.37 0.42
N LEU A 6 -0.99 15.04 0.49
CA LEU A 6 0.21 14.43 1.07
C LEU A 6 1.37 14.51 0.06
N PRO A 7 2.57 14.95 0.51
CA PRO A 7 3.75 14.96 -0.34
C PRO A 7 4.12 13.56 -0.84
N ARG A 8 4.58 13.50 -2.08
CA ARG A 8 5.09 12.25 -2.65
C ARG A 8 6.44 11.89 -2.00
N VAL A 9 6.58 10.66 -1.56
CA VAL A 9 7.83 10.13 -1.02
C VAL A 9 8.61 9.41 -2.11
N ASP A 10 7.99 8.43 -2.77
CA ASP A 10 8.62 7.67 -3.85
C ASP A 10 7.56 6.98 -4.73
N GLU A 11 8.04 6.36 -5.79
CA GLU A 11 7.24 5.48 -6.65
C GLU A 11 8.12 4.33 -7.11
N HIS A 12 7.57 3.13 -7.07
CA HIS A 12 8.20 1.92 -7.59
C HIS A 12 7.25 1.26 -8.58
N ALA A 13 7.81 0.56 -9.56
CA ALA A 13 7.02 -0.09 -10.60
C ALA A 13 7.60 -1.44 -10.97
N THR A 14 6.74 -2.32 -11.47
CA THR A 14 7.11 -3.59 -12.07
C THR A 14 6.21 -3.89 -13.25
N VAL A 15 6.71 -4.64 -14.22
CA VAL A 15 5.92 -5.11 -15.36
C VAL A 15 5.56 -6.56 -15.11
N VAL A 16 4.26 -6.86 -15.23
CA VAL A 16 3.69 -8.17 -14.92
C VAL A 16 3.17 -8.79 -16.22
N ALA A 17 3.55 -10.05 -16.48
CA ALA A 17 3.10 -10.79 -17.65
C ALA A 17 1.71 -11.40 -17.38
N ALA A 18 0.72 -10.54 -17.18
CA ALA A 18 -0.67 -10.89 -16.93
C ALA A 18 -1.57 -9.70 -17.29
N GLY A 19 -2.85 -9.96 -17.53
CA GLY A 19 -3.82 -8.92 -17.80
C GLY A 19 -4.20 -8.12 -16.55
N VAL A 20 -4.82 -6.96 -16.74
CA VAL A 20 -5.17 -6.06 -15.63
C VAL A 20 -6.06 -6.71 -14.58
N ASP A 21 -6.99 -7.58 -14.99
CA ASP A 21 -7.88 -8.24 -14.03
C ASP A 21 -7.14 -9.23 -13.12
N GLU A 22 -6.21 -9.97 -13.68
CA GLU A 22 -5.37 -10.91 -12.94
C GLU A 22 -4.41 -10.18 -12.00
N VAL A 23 -3.82 -9.08 -12.47
CA VAL A 23 -2.95 -8.24 -11.64
C VAL A 23 -3.74 -7.59 -10.52
N TRP A 24 -4.94 -7.10 -10.79
CA TRP A 24 -5.82 -6.53 -9.77
C TRP A 24 -6.13 -7.54 -8.67
N ARG A 25 -6.49 -8.77 -9.06
CA ARG A 25 -6.76 -9.85 -8.10
C ARG A 25 -5.53 -10.16 -7.27
N ALA A 26 -4.38 -10.30 -7.91
CA ALA A 26 -3.12 -10.57 -7.20
C ALA A 26 -2.75 -9.43 -6.25
N LEU A 27 -2.94 -8.17 -6.65
CA LEU A 27 -2.72 -6.99 -5.83
C LEU A 27 -3.58 -7.03 -4.56
N THR A 28 -4.88 -7.16 -4.71
CA THR A 28 -5.82 -7.11 -3.58
C THR A 28 -5.62 -8.29 -2.63
N GLU A 29 -5.40 -9.48 -3.15
CA GLU A 29 -5.12 -10.67 -2.33
C GLU A 29 -3.80 -10.58 -1.58
N THR A 30 -2.75 -10.10 -2.25
CA THR A 30 -1.43 -9.97 -1.63
C THR A 30 -1.44 -8.94 -0.51
N LEU A 31 -2.08 -7.78 -0.74
CA LEU A 31 -2.21 -6.75 0.28
C LEU A 31 -2.98 -7.27 1.50
N ASP A 32 -4.09 -7.93 1.27
CA ASP A 32 -4.91 -8.46 2.36
C ASP A 32 -4.15 -9.49 3.19
N ARG A 33 -3.45 -10.41 2.56
CA ARG A 33 -2.63 -11.41 3.25
C ARG A 33 -1.46 -10.77 4.01
N THR A 34 -0.77 -9.83 3.38
CA THR A 34 0.43 -9.22 3.96
C THR A 34 0.10 -8.42 5.20
N TYR A 35 -0.95 -7.59 5.14
CA TYR A 35 -1.28 -6.65 6.22
C TYR A 35 -2.30 -7.19 7.21
N SER A 36 -2.90 -8.36 6.98
CA SER A 36 -3.82 -8.99 7.92
C SER A 36 -3.15 -9.96 8.89
N ARG A 37 -1.82 -10.04 8.87
CA ARG A 37 -1.05 -10.91 9.78
C ARG A 37 -1.06 -10.35 11.21
N SER A 38 -0.95 -11.23 12.19
CA SER A 38 -0.91 -10.86 13.61
C SER A 38 0.21 -9.89 13.96
N GLY A 39 1.37 -10.03 13.33
CA GLY A 39 2.49 -9.10 13.49
C GLY A 39 2.17 -7.69 13.04
N ALA A 40 1.41 -7.54 11.94
CA ALA A 40 0.95 -6.24 11.47
C ALA A 40 -0.01 -5.59 12.47
N ALA A 41 -0.94 -6.35 13.05
CA ALA A 41 -1.85 -5.84 14.08
C ALA A 41 -1.10 -5.38 15.34
N ARG A 42 -0.10 -6.13 15.75
CA ARG A 42 0.75 -5.79 16.90
C ARG A 42 1.52 -4.50 16.65
N TYR A 43 2.14 -4.37 15.48
CA TYR A 43 2.85 -3.14 15.09
C TYR A 43 1.90 -1.94 15.03
N ALA A 44 0.72 -2.12 14.44
CA ALA A 44 -0.28 -1.06 14.33
C ALA A 44 -0.71 -0.53 15.71
N ARG A 45 -0.86 -1.41 16.69
CA ARG A 45 -1.16 -1.00 18.07
C ARG A 45 0.00 -0.27 18.72
N LEU A 46 1.23 -0.74 18.48
CA LEU A 46 2.43 -0.15 19.06
C LEU A 46 2.62 1.30 18.61
N VAL A 47 2.44 1.59 17.32
CA VAL A 47 2.61 2.94 16.77
C VAL A 47 1.32 3.76 16.78
N GLY A 48 0.21 3.20 17.23
CA GLY A 48 -1.07 3.91 17.36
C GLY A 48 -1.77 4.19 16.04
N CYS A 49 -1.82 3.20 15.14
CA CYS A 49 -2.55 3.34 13.88
C CYS A 49 -4.05 3.58 14.11
N ALA A 50 -4.66 4.40 13.25
CA ALA A 50 -6.10 4.66 13.25
C ALA A 50 -6.89 3.39 12.96
N ASP A 51 -6.44 2.58 12.00
CA ASP A 51 -7.03 1.28 11.68
C ASP A 51 -6.12 0.17 12.20
N ARG A 52 -6.64 -0.69 13.08
CA ARG A 52 -5.85 -1.71 13.80
C ARG A 52 -6.33 -3.12 13.56
N ALA A 53 -7.48 -3.29 12.92
CA ALA A 53 -8.14 -4.58 12.76
C ALA A 53 -8.62 -4.78 11.32
N VAL A 54 -8.77 -6.04 10.95
CA VAL A 54 -9.39 -6.43 9.69
C VAL A 54 -10.88 -6.15 9.76
N ALA A 55 -11.42 -5.42 8.78
CA ALA A 55 -12.83 -5.07 8.71
C ALA A 55 -13.23 -4.76 7.27
N GLY A 56 -14.53 -4.69 7.02
CA GLY A 56 -15.08 -4.29 5.74
C GLY A 56 -15.10 -5.39 4.68
N PRO A 57 -15.47 -5.04 3.46
CA PRO A 57 -15.71 -6.03 2.40
C PRO A 57 -14.44 -6.76 1.93
N ARG A 58 -14.64 -7.97 1.42
CA ARG A 58 -13.63 -8.78 0.71
C ARG A 58 -14.27 -9.36 -0.55
N PRO A 59 -13.60 -9.31 -1.71
CA PRO A 59 -12.28 -8.69 -1.99
C PRO A 59 -12.23 -7.20 -1.65
N LEU A 60 -11.02 -6.63 -1.56
CA LEU A 60 -10.83 -5.24 -1.13
C LEU A 60 -11.64 -4.26 -1.99
N ALA A 61 -12.40 -3.42 -1.33
CA ALA A 61 -13.19 -2.34 -1.93
C ALA A 61 -13.19 -1.15 -0.96
N VAL A 62 -13.75 -0.03 -1.35
CA VAL A 62 -13.86 1.13 -0.46
C VAL A 62 -14.53 0.72 0.85
N GLY A 63 -13.90 1.08 1.96
CA GLY A 63 -14.33 0.70 3.31
C GLY A 63 -13.64 -0.54 3.88
N SER A 64 -12.94 -1.32 3.07
CA SER A 64 -12.11 -2.42 3.59
C SER A 64 -10.97 -1.86 4.44
N ALA A 65 -10.66 -2.53 5.53
CA ALA A 65 -9.58 -2.14 6.43
C ALA A 65 -8.77 -3.36 6.87
N PHE A 66 -7.49 -3.12 7.14
CA PHE A 66 -6.58 -4.04 7.81
C PHE A 66 -5.56 -3.21 8.60
N PRO A 67 -4.80 -3.84 9.49
CA PRO A 67 -3.90 -3.06 10.34
C PRO A 67 -3.02 -2.10 9.57
N GLY A 68 -3.12 -0.82 9.88
CA GLY A 68 -2.35 0.26 9.27
C GLY A 68 -3.02 0.97 8.09
N PHE A 69 -4.10 0.43 7.52
CA PHE A 69 -4.67 0.97 6.27
C PHE A 69 -6.20 0.82 6.18
N ARG A 70 -6.78 1.73 5.40
CA ARG A 70 -8.17 1.66 4.95
C ARG A 70 -8.22 1.96 3.46
N VAL A 71 -9.00 1.21 2.72
CA VAL A 71 -9.23 1.47 1.29
C VAL A 71 -10.19 2.66 1.17
N VAL A 72 -9.72 3.74 0.55
CA VAL A 72 -10.50 4.97 0.33
C VAL A 72 -10.82 5.21 -1.15
N GLY A 73 -10.21 4.46 -2.05
CA GLY A 73 -10.51 4.50 -3.48
C GLY A 73 -10.23 3.14 -4.11
N ALA A 74 -11.12 2.68 -4.97
CA ALA A 74 -10.94 1.43 -5.70
C ALA A 74 -11.68 1.49 -7.04
N VAL A 75 -10.90 1.50 -8.12
CA VAL A 75 -11.38 1.34 -9.49
C VAL A 75 -10.78 0.03 -9.98
N PRO A 76 -11.56 -1.07 -9.98
CA PRO A 76 -11.03 -2.39 -10.36
C PRO A 76 -10.30 -2.37 -11.69
N GLY A 77 -9.10 -2.94 -11.71
CA GLY A 77 -8.23 -2.95 -12.89
C GLY A 77 -7.50 -1.65 -13.18
N GLY A 78 -7.71 -0.60 -12.37
CA GLY A 78 -7.14 0.72 -12.61
C GLY A 78 -6.38 1.32 -11.45
N GLU A 79 -7.04 1.59 -10.33
CA GLU A 79 -6.43 2.29 -9.22
C GLU A 79 -6.96 1.81 -7.86
N LEU A 80 -6.05 1.61 -6.92
CA LEU A 80 -6.39 1.28 -5.53
C LEU A 80 -5.67 2.27 -4.63
N VAL A 81 -6.43 2.95 -3.76
CA VAL A 81 -5.89 3.93 -2.82
C VAL A 81 -6.08 3.45 -1.39
N LEU A 82 -4.98 3.26 -0.69
CA LEU A 82 -4.93 2.94 0.73
C LEU A 82 -4.48 4.16 1.51
N ARG A 83 -5.13 4.43 2.63
CA ARG A 83 -4.80 5.53 3.51
C ARG A 83 -4.62 5.01 4.93
N GLY A 84 -3.70 5.63 5.66
CA GLY A 84 -3.48 5.30 7.05
C GLY A 84 -2.84 6.45 7.80
N SER A 85 -2.82 6.31 9.12
CA SER A 85 -2.11 7.24 9.98
C SER A 85 -1.75 6.53 11.29
N HIS A 86 -0.70 7.02 11.90
CA HIS A 86 -0.29 6.59 13.24
C HIS A 86 0.40 7.77 13.94
N ARG A 87 0.97 7.50 15.10
CA ARG A 87 1.58 8.51 15.97
C ARG A 87 2.62 9.39 15.27
N PHE A 88 3.35 8.84 14.28
CA PHE A 88 4.50 9.51 13.67
C PHE A 88 4.28 9.94 12.22
N SER A 89 3.17 9.54 11.58
CA SER A 89 2.98 9.77 10.14
C SER A 89 1.51 9.69 9.75
N ALA A 90 1.13 10.47 8.74
CA ALA A 90 -0.06 10.23 7.93
C ALA A 90 0.41 9.87 6.53
N TYR A 91 -0.17 8.85 5.90
CA TYR A 91 0.37 8.28 4.67
C TYR A 91 -0.71 7.70 3.77
N ALA A 92 -0.34 7.48 2.52
CA ALA A 92 -1.16 6.79 1.55
C ALA A 92 -0.28 5.95 0.61
N PHE A 93 -0.83 4.82 0.18
CA PHE A 93 -0.34 4.03 -0.95
C PHE A 93 -1.33 4.18 -2.10
N VAL A 94 -0.81 4.51 -3.27
CA VAL A 94 -1.61 4.59 -4.49
C VAL A 94 -1.04 3.59 -5.48
N PHE A 95 -1.81 2.55 -5.76
CA PHE A 95 -1.46 1.54 -6.76
C PHE A 95 -2.20 1.84 -8.05
N ARG A 96 -1.47 1.87 -9.16
CA ARG A 96 -2.04 2.11 -10.49
C ARG A 96 -1.62 1.01 -11.44
N LEU A 97 -2.58 0.55 -12.25
CA LEU A 97 -2.36 -0.46 -13.26
C LEU A 97 -2.48 0.20 -14.63
N ASP A 98 -1.45 0.03 -15.46
CA ASP A 98 -1.43 0.51 -16.83
C ASP A 98 -1.36 -0.70 -17.77
N GLU A 99 -2.36 -0.92 -18.60
CA GLU A 99 -2.31 -1.96 -19.61
C GLU A 99 -1.34 -1.55 -20.72
N LEU A 100 -0.24 -2.30 -20.86
CA LEU A 100 0.78 -2.03 -21.87
C LEU A 100 0.49 -2.75 -23.17
N ALA A 101 -0.10 -3.93 -23.08
CA ALA A 101 -0.54 -4.78 -24.18
C ALA A 101 -1.45 -5.86 -23.60
N PRO A 102 -2.21 -6.61 -24.42
CA PRO A 102 -2.95 -7.77 -23.93
C PRO A 102 -2.02 -8.72 -23.18
N GLY A 103 -2.39 -9.06 -21.95
CA GLY A 103 -1.57 -9.94 -21.09
C GLY A 103 -0.31 -9.31 -20.53
N ARG A 104 -0.19 -7.98 -20.55
CA ARG A 104 0.97 -7.29 -20.00
C ARG A 104 0.55 -5.99 -19.31
N THR A 105 0.87 -5.85 -18.03
CA THR A 105 0.44 -4.75 -17.19
C THR A 105 1.63 -4.14 -16.45
N ARG A 106 1.71 -2.81 -16.39
CA ARG A 106 2.60 -2.13 -15.46
C ARG A 106 1.85 -1.89 -14.16
N LEU A 107 2.43 -2.32 -13.05
CA LEU A 107 1.95 -2.03 -11.72
C LEU A 107 2.86 -0.99 -11.08
N ARG A 108 2.30 0.14 -10.69
CA ARG A 108 3.00 1.24 -10.01
C ARG A 108 2.50 1.37 -8.58
N ALA A 109 3.41 1.59 -7.64
CA ALA A 109 3.11 1.85 -6.25
C ALA A 109 3.73 3.19 -5.84
N GLU A 110 2.89 4.20 -5.62
CA GLU A 110 3.29 5.52 -5.16
C GLU A 110 3.03 5.63 -3.66
N THR A 111 4.03 6.11 -2.92
CA THR A 111 3.91 6.40 -1.48
C THR A 111 3.83 7.90 -1.28
N ARG A 112 2.87 8.34 -0.49
CA ARG A 112 2.71 9.72 -0.04
C ARG A 112 2.67 9.74 1.47
N ALA A 113 3.32 10.72 2.10
CA ALA A 113 3.35 10.78 3.56
C ALA A 113 3.80 12.14 4.08
N VAL A 114 3.36 12.46 5.30
CA VAL A 114 3.94 13.53 6.12
C VAL A 114 4.43 12.92 7.43
N PHE A 115 5.50 13.51 7.97
CA PHE A 115 6.16 13.05 9.20
C PHE A 115 6.30 14.24 10.14
N PRO A 116 5.23 14.59 10.91
CA PRO A 116 5.21 15.82 11.69
C PRO A 116 6.14 15.76 12.90
N GLY A 117 6.79 16.89 13.20
CA GLY A 117 7.58 17.09 14.40
C GLY A 117 8.89 16.32 14.44
N PRO A 118 9.68 16.46 15.55
CA PRO A 118 10.95 15.75 15.71
C PRO A 118 10.80 14.23 15.73
N ALA A 119 9.75 13.72 16.39
CA ALA A 119 9.49 12.28 16.43
C ALA A 119 9.15 11.73 15.03
N GLY A 120 8.39 12.48 14.24
CA GLY A 120 8.11 12.13 12.85
C GLY A 120 9.36 12.13 11.99
N ALA A 121 10.23 13.13 12.16
CA ALA A 121 11.51 13.20 11.46
C ALA A 121 12.40 12.00 11.77
N ALA A 122 12.48 11.60 13.03
CA ALA A 122 13.24 10.42 13.44
C ALA A 122 12.67 9.14 12.84
N TYR A 123 11.35 9.00 12.85
CA TYR A 123 10.66 7.86 12.23
C TYR A 123 10.94 7.79 10.73
N ARG A 124 10.92 8.94 10.04
CA ARG A 124 11.26 9.01 8.61
C ARG A 124 12.66 8.51 8.34
N LEU A 125 13.64 8.93 9.13
CA LEU A 125 15.03 8.46 9.00
C LEU A 125 15.11 6.94 9.16
N LEU A 126 14.40 6.39 10.14
CA LEU A 126 14.42 4.97 10.42
C LEU A 126 13.78 4.14 9.30
N VAL A 127 12.67 4.59 8.75
CA VAL A 127 11.86 3.83 7.78
C VAL A 127 12.26 4.15 6.34
N ILE A 128 12.37 5.42 5.99
CA ILE A 128 12.68 5.86 4.63
C ILE A 128 14.19 5.96 4.41
N GLY A 129 14.88 6.68 5.28
CA GLY A 129 16.32 6.93 5.14
C GLY A 129 17.18 5.67 5.23
N SER A 130 16.72 4.63 5.93
CA SER A 130 17.40 3.34 5.99
C SER A 130 17.25 2.49 4.73
N GLY A 131 16.33 2.85 3.82
CA GLY A 131 15.97 2.03 2.67
C GLY A 131 14.99 0.90 2.98
N GLY A 132 14.55 0.74 4.22
CA GLY A 132 13.63 -0.32 4.63
C GLY A 132 12.29 -0.26 3.92
N HIS A 133 11.72 0.94 3.80
CA HIS A 133 10.48 1.16 3.07
C HIS A 133 10.61 0.76 1.59
N ALA A 134 11.64 1.24 0.90
CA ALA A 134 11.87 0.93 -0.52
C ALA A 134 12.03 -0.58 -0.74
N ALA A 135 12.81 -1.26 0.12
CA ALA A 135 12.98 -2.70 0.05
C ALA A 135 11.66 -3.44 0.28
N GLY A 136 10.84 -2.98 1.23
CA GLY A 136 9.53 -3.55 1.50
C GLY A 136 8.56 -3.42 0.33
N VAL A 137 8.51 -2.25 -0.31
CA VAL A 137 7.65 -2.01 -1.48
C VAL A 137 8.10 -2.88 -2.67
N ARG A 138 9.40 -2.98 -2.92
CA ARG A 138 9.93 -3.85 -3.99
C ARG A 138 9.57 -5.31 -3.75
N ARG A 139 9.67 -5.77 -2.51
CA ARG A 139 9.28 -7.14 -2.13
C ARG A 139 7.79 -7.38 -2.34
N LEU A 140 6.97 -6.39 -1.98
CA LEU A 140 5.53 -6.44 -2.18
C LEU A 140 5.19 -6.56 -3.68
N LEU A 141 5.77 -5.71 -4.52
CA LEU A 141 5.55 -5.75 -5.96
C LEU A 141 6.01 -7.09 -6.57
N ALA A 142 7.16 -7.61 -6.14
CA ALA A 142 7.63 -8.92 -6.59
C ALA A 142 6.68 -10.05 -6.19
N GLY A 143 6.10 -9.99 -5.00
CA GLY A 143 5.11 -10.95 -4.53
C GLY A 143 3.82 -10.91 -5.35
N ILE A 144 3.33 -9.71 -5.67
CA ILE A 144 2.17 -9.53 -6.53
C ILE A 144 2.44 -10.09 -7.92
N ARG A 145 3.58 -9.79 -8.48
CA ARG A 145 4.00 -10.29 -9.79
C ARG A 145 4.01 -11.83 -9.82
N ARG A 146 4.65 -12.48 -8.84
CA ARG A 146 4.68 -13.94 -8.76
C ARG A 146 3.29 -14.55 -8.65
N ARG A 147 2.40 -13.92 -7.92
CA ARG A 147 1.02 -14.41 -7.76
C ARG A 147 0.22 -14.26 -9.05
N ALA A 148 0.44 -13.20 -9.82
CA ALA A 148 -0.28 -12.93 -11.06
C ALA A 148 0.22 -13.75 -12.24
N GLU A 149 1.52 -14.04 -12.28
CA GLU A 149 2.15 -14.85 -13.31
C GLU A 149 2.11 -16.33 -12.94
#